data_2d1d8741066dcc9ce89989d9eefeac93
#
_entry.id   2d1d8741066dcc9ce89989d9eefeac93
#
_cell.length_a   1.000
_cell.length_b   1.000
_cell.length_c   1.000
_cell.angle_alpha   90.00
_cell.angle_beta   90.00
_cell.angle_gamma   90.00
#
_symmetry.space_group_name_H-M   'P 1'
#
loop_
_entity.id
_entity.type
_entity.pdbx_description
1 polymer ?
#
loop_
_entity_poly.entity_id
_entity_poly.type
_entity_poly.pdbx_seq_one_letter_code
_entity_poly.pdbx_strand_id
1 'polypeptide(L)'
;MTPEDPLAEAFAVLTSAGLPGIVVNDGGVYTVVPASRSLRVLLPQYVLDDASLGRVWDEASADALANRLAGRHVSDLVTAMELGDEDPEPVVDGDATLVEIAAVMQEARVPLVAVVDDGRFVGVVTVNRLVLLLMA
;
A
#
# COMPACT_ATOMS: atom_id res chain seq x y z
N MET A 1 6.72 -7.30 0.82
CA MET A 1 6.66 -7.46 2.29
C MET A 1 5.72 -8.60 2.64
N THR A 2 5.84 -9.15 3.83
CA THR A 2 4.93 -10.17 4.35
C THR A 2 4.08 -9.59 5.48
N PRO A 3 2.94 -10.22 5.83
CA PRO A 3 2.09 -9.72 6.91
C PRO A 3 2.78 -9.65 8.28
N GLU A 4 3.79 -10.48 8.50
CA GLU A 4 4.53 -10.56 9.76
C GLU A 4 5.62 -9.48 9.89
N ASP A 5 5.96 -8.79 8.81
CA ASP A 5 6.96 -7.73 8.86
C ASP A 5 6.53 -6.59 9.79
N PRO A 6 7.47 -5.96 10.50
CA PRO A 6 7.14 -4.83 11.36
C PRO A 6 6.52 -3.68 10.58
N LEU A 7 5.49 -3.07 11.16
CA LEU A 7 4.82 -1.94 10.54
C LEU A 7 5.77 -0.77 10.26
N ALA A 8 6.73 -0.54 11.14
CA ALA A 8 7.75 0.52 10.96
C ALA A 8 8.58 0.32 9.68
N GLU A 9 8.86 -0.93 9.30
CA GLU A 9 9.57 -1.23 8.04
C GLU A 9 8.76 -0.82 6.82
N ALA A 10 7.44 -1.01 6.88
CA ALA A 10 6.56 -0.62 5.79
C ALA A 10 6.67 0.89 5.50
N PHE A 11 6.64 1.71 6.55
CA PHE A 11 6.78 3.15 6.39
C PHE A 11 8.19 3.55 5.94
N ALA A 12 9.22 2.83 6.39
CA ALA A 12 10.59 3.06 5.94
C ALA A 12 10.73 2.77 4.43
N VAL A 13 10.11 1.69 3.95
CA VAL A 13 10.10 1.35 2.51
C VAL A 13 9.38 2.42 1.70
N LEU A 14 8.21 2.89 2.18
CA LEU A 14 7.46 3.94 1.50
C LEU A 14 8.28 5.21 1.34
N THR A 15 9.00 5.62 2.39
CA THR A 15 9.78 6.85 2.35
C THR A 15 11.07 6.71 1.56
N SER A 16 11.79 5.61 1.68
CA SER A 16 13.09 5.42 1.03
C SER A 16 12.95 5.10 -0.47
N ALA A 17 11.95 4.32 -0.86
CA ALA A 17 11.73 3.93 -2.25
C ALA A 17 10.85 4.91 -3.02
N GLY A 18 10.17 5.83 -2.34
CA GLY A 18 9.26 6.78 -2.97
C GLY A 18 8.09 6.11 -3.68
N LEU A 19 7.66 4.96 -3.20
CA LEU A 19 6.56 4.22 -3.83
C LEU A 19 5.21 4.75 -3.37
N PRO A 20 4.19 4.71 -4.24
CA PRO A 20 2.83 5.16 -3.88
C PRO A 20 2.06 4.13 -3.07
N GLY A 21 2.66 3.00 -2.73
CA GLY A 21 2.03 1.94 -1.95
C GLY A 21 3.00 0.81 -1.65
N ILE A 22 2.50 -0.17 -0.94
CA ILE A 22 3.26 -1.35 -0.51
C ILE A 22 2.60 -2.60 -1.08
N VAL A 23 3.41 -3.54 -1.56
CA VAL A 23 2.94 -4.87 -1.95
C VAL A 23 3.15 -5.81 -0.78
N VAL A 24 2.08 -6.49 -0.37
CA VAL A 24 2.11 -7.50 0.70
C VAL A 24 1.85 -8.86 0.07
N ASN A 25 2.78 -9.78 0.26
CA ASN A 25 2.66 -11.16 -0.18
C ASN A 25 2.32 -12.03 1.03
N ASP A 26 1.13 -12.60 1.04
CA ASP A 26 0.66 -13.51 2.08
C ASP A 26 0.43 -14.89 1.46
N GLY A 27 1.45 -15.74 1.54
CA GLY A 27 1.37 -17.10 1.04
C GLY A 27 1.06 -17.20 -0.47
N GLY A 28 1.50 -16.22 -1.26
CA GLY A 28 1.25 -16.17 -2.70
C GLY A 28 0.03 -15.34 -3.10
N VAL A 29 -0.71 -14.83 -2.13
CA VAL A 29 -1.79 -13.86 -2.37
C VAL A 29 -1.22 -12.46 -2.18
N TYR A 30 -1.34 -11.62 -3.20
CA TYR A 30 -0.77 -10.28 -3.22
C TYR A 30 -1.83 -9.23 -2.94
N THR A 31 -1.52 -8.31 -2.03
CA THR A 31 -2.35 -7.15 -1.72
C THR A 31 -1.51 -5.91 -1.89
N VAL A 32 -2.10 -4.85 -2.44
CA VAL A 32 -1.47 -3.53 -2.48
C VAL A 32 -2.15 -2.62 -1.47
N VAL A 33 -1.35 -2.04 -0.57
CA VAL A 33 -1.81 -1.02 0.36
C VAL A 33 -1.36 0.33 -0.17
N PRO A 34 -2.27 1.17 -0.69
CA PRO A 34 -1.89 2.52 -1.11
C PRO A 34 -1.33 3.31 0.07
N ALA A 35 -0.32 4.14 -0.18
CA ALA A 35 0.32 4.93 0.87
C ALA A 35 -0.68 5.78 1.66
N SER A 36 -1.67 6.36 0.97
CA SER A 36 -2.71 7.15 1.62
C SER A 36 -3.56 6.34 2.59
N ARG A 37 -3.79 5.06 2.29
CA ARG A 37 -4.55 4.16 3.18
C ARG A 37 -3.76 3.78 4.44
N SER A 38 -2.43 3.75 4.35
CA SER A 38 -1.57 3.44 5.50
C SER A 38 -1.70 4.46 6.62
N LEU A 39 -2.13 5.68 6.30
CA LEU A 39 -2.32 6.74 7.30
C LEU A 39 -3.40 6.39 8.33
N ARG A 40 -4.33 5.50 8.01
CA ARG A 40 -5.39 5.09 8.93
C ARG A 40 -4.86 4.49 10.24
N VAL A 41 -3.73 3.80 10.18
CA VAL A 41 -3.15 3.19 11.39
C VAL A 41 -2.34 4.18 12.22
N LEU A 42 -1.95 5.31 11.63
CA LEU A 42 -1.18 6.35 12.31
C LEU A 42 -2.07 7.34 13.07
N LEU A 43 -3.29 7.56 12.59
CA LEU A 43 -4.15 8.62 13.09
C LEU A 43 -5.22 8.05 14.04
N PRO A 44 -5.55 8.77 15.12
CA PRO A 44 -6.69 8.40 15.95
C PRO A 44 -7.98 8.53 15.17
N GLN A 45 -8.99 7.77 15.57
CA GLN A 45 -10.27 7.74 14.87
C GLN A 45 -10.94 9.13 14.82
N TYR A 46 -10.82 9.93 15.88
CA TYR A 46 -11.44 11.26 15.90
C TYR A 46 -10.85 12.20 14.83
N VAL A 47 -9.56 12.04 14.50
CA VAL A 47 -8.93 12.82 13.42
C VAL A 47 -9.38 12.31 12.05
N LEU A 48 -9.58 11.01 11.89
CA LEU A 48 -10.12 10.42 10.67
C LEU A 48 -11.56 10.88 10.40
N ASP A 49 -12.36 11.03 11.47
CA ASP A 49 -13.75 11.48 11.37
C ASP A 49 -13.85 13.00 11.12
N ASP A 50 -12.92 13.78 11.67
CA ASP A 50 -12.87 15.22 11.49
C ASP A 50 -11.42 15.69 11.41
N ALA A 51 -10.95 15.92 10.18
CA ALA A 51 -9.56 16.32 9.92
C ALA A 51 -9.16 17.63 10.58
N SER A 52 -10.12 18.52 10.88
CA SER A 52 -9.82 19.79 11.54
C SER A 52 -9.25 19.61 12.95
N LEU A 53 -9.55 18.47 13.60
CA LEU A 53 -9.02 18.15 14.92
C LEU A 53 -7.52 17.85 14.90
N GLY A 54 -6.96 17.59 13.73
CA GLY A 54 -5.51 17.41 13.58
C GLY A 54 -4.69 18.67 13.90
N ARG A 55 -5.32 19.83 13.91
CA ARG A 55 -4.65 21.10 14.23
C ARG A 55 -4.19 21.20 15.68
N VAL A 56 -4.76 20.39 16.57
CA VAL A 56 -4.40 20.38 17.98
C VAL A 56 -3.21 19.46 18.29
N TRP A 57 -2.68 18.81 17.28
CA TRP A 57 -1.54 17.91 17.42
C TRP A 57 -0.23 18.70 17.46
N ASP A 58 0.61 18.37 18.42
CA ASP A 58 1.93 18.97 18.64
C ASP A 58 3.04 17.91 18.54
N GLU A 59 4.27 18.27 18.93
CA GLU A 59 5.42 17.36 18.92
C GLU A 59 5.24 16.13 19.83
N ALA A 60 4.56 16.28 20.97
CA ALA A 60 4.25 15.15 21.83
C ALA A 60 3.33 14.15 21.15
N SER A 61 2.45 14.64 20.27
CA SER A 61 1.60 13.78 19.44
C SER A 61 2.42 13.05 18.39
N ALA A 62 3.50 13.64 17.88
CA ALA A 62 4.41 12.96 16.95
C ALA A 62 5.10 11.76 17.63
N ASP A 63 5.52 11.90 18.89
CA ASP A 63 6.05 10.77 19.66
C ASP A 63 5.00 9.67 19.85
N ALA A 64 3.75 10.04 20.07
CA ALA A 64 2.65 9.09 20.16
C ALA A 64 2.41 8.36 18.84
N LEU A 65 2.60 9.02 17.69
CA LEU A 65 2.54 8.38 16.38
C LEU A 65 3.63 7.30 16.24
N ALA A 66 4.87 7.62 16.62
CA ALA A 66 5.97 6.66 16.59
C ALA A 66 5.68 5.45 17.48
N ASN A 67 5.10 5.67 18.66
CA ASN A 67 4.73 4.60 19.58
C ASN A 67 3.62 3.71 19.01
N ARG A 68 2.74 4.23 18.17
CA ARG A 68 1.69 3.46 17.52
C ARG A 68 2.23 2.42 16.55
N LEU A 69 3.43 2.63 16.01
CA LEU A 69 4.07 1.67 15.12
C LEU A 69 4.74 0.54 15.88
N ALA A 70 5.11 0.77 17.14
CA ALA A 70 5.83 -0.20 17.94
C ALA A 70 5.00 -1.45 18.21
N GLY A 71 5.57 -2.62 17.95
CA GLY A 71 4.90 -3.90 18.17
C GLY A 71 3.78 -4.23 17.19
N ARG A 72 3.56 -3.42 16.17
CA ARG A 72 2.55 -3.68 15.13
C ARG A 72 3.20 -4.26 13.88
N HIS A 73 2.39 -4.91 13.06
CA HIS A 73 2.81 -5.62 11.86
C HIS A 73 2.05 -5.14 10.63
N VAL A 74 2.60 -5.47 9.46
CA VAL A 74 1.97 -5.16 8.17
C VAL A 74 0.56 -5.73 8.07
N SER A 75 0.29 -6.88 8.73
CA SER A 75 -1.07 -7.45 8.79
C SER A 75 -2.12 -6.47 9.31
N ASP A 76 -1.74 -5.52 10.17
CA ASP A 76 -2.66 -4.49 10.67
C ASP A 76 -3.11 -3.54 9.56
N LEU A 77 -2.21 -3.23 8.61
CA LEU A 77 -2.56 -2.43 7.43
C LEU A 77 -3.55 -3.16 6.53
N VAL A 78 -3.30 -4.43 6.28
CA VAL A 78 -4.16 -5.24 5.40
C VAL A 78 -5.55 -5.39 6.02
N THR A 79 -5.62 -5.63 7.32
CA THR A 79 -6.89 -5.71 8.04
C THR A 79 -7.67 -4.40 7.96
N ALA A 80 -6.99 -3.26 8.07
CA ALA A 80 -7.61 -1.95 8.01
C ALA A 80 -8.20 -1.62 6.63
N MET A 81 -7.81 -2.34 5.57
CA MET A 81 -8.35 -2.15 4.23
C MET A 81 -9.73 -2.79 4.03
N GLU A 82 -10.11 -3.71 4.90
CA GLU A 82 -11.42 -4.38 4.84
C GLU A 82 -11.72 -5.03 3.48
N LEU A 83 -10.70 -5.66 2.85
CA LEU A 83 -10.85 -6.31 1.56
C LEU A 83 -11.67 -7.59 1.68
N GLY A 84 -12.55 -7.81 0.69
CA GLY A 84 -13.31 -9.05 0.55
C GLY A 84 -12.67 -10.02 -0.42
N ASP A 85 -13.16 -11.26 -0.44
CA ASP A 85 -12.67 -12.30 -1.35
C ASP A 85 -12.94 -11.97 -2.83
N GLU A 86 -13.89 -11.08 -3.10
CA GLU A 86 -14.28 -10.67 -4.45
C GLU A 86 -13.45 -9.50 -4.98
N ASP A 87 -12.61 -8.89 -4.14
CA ASP A 87 -11.77 -7.77 -4.58
C ASP A 87 -10.71 -8.27 -5.56
N PRO A 88 -10.48 -7.56 -6.69
CA PRO A 88 -9.51 -7.98 -7.69
C PRO A 88 -8.10 -7.99 -7.12
N GLU A 89 -7.34 -9.02 -7.44
CA GLU A 89 -5.95 -9.10 -7.04
C GLU A 89 -5.10 -8.16 -7.91
N PRO A 90 -4.29 -7.29 -7.33
CA PRO A 90 -3.50 -6.29 -8.08
C PRO A 90 -2.21 -6.90 -8.65
N VAL A 91 -2.36 -7.91 -9.49
CA VAL A 91 -1.25 -8.70 -10.03
C VAL A 91 -1.37 -8.81 -11.55
N VAL A 92 -0.23 -8.67 -12.24
CA VAL A 92 -0.11 -8.94 -13.66
C VAL A 92 1.06 -9.89 -13.89
N ASP A 93 1.05 -10.62 -14.99
CA ASP A 93 2.20 -11.45 -15.36
C ASP A 93 3.24 -10.66 -16.16
N GLY A 94 4.38 -11.30 -16.45
CA GLY A 94 5.49 -10.65 -17.13
C GLY A 94 5.21 -10.29 -18.59
N ASP A 95 4.17 -10.88 -19.19
CA ASP A 95 3.79 -10.64 -20.58
C ASP A 95 2.66 -9.62 -20.75
N ALA A 96 2.17 -9.07 -19.64
CA ALA A 96 1.04 -8.13 -19.67
C ALA A 96 1.36 -6.91 -20.53
N THR A 97 0.38 -6.48 -21.34
CA THR A 97 0.48 -5.25 -22.10
C THR A 97 0.25 -4.04 -21.20
N LEU A 98 0.67 -2.86 -21.66
CA LEU A 98 0.43 -1.62 -20.90
C LEU A 98 -1.06 -1.39 -20.65
N VAL A 99 -1.91 -1.72 -21.61
CA VAL A 99 -3.37 -1.57 -21.46
C VAL A 99 -3.92 -2.54 -20.43
N GLU A 100 -3.44 -3.78 -20.42
CA GLU A 100 -3.84 -4.76 -19.38
C GLU A 100 -3.44 -4.30 -17.99
N ILE A 101 -2.23 -3.76 -17.85
CA ILE A 101 -1.75 -3.22 -16.57
C ILE A 101 -2.64 -2.06 -16.11
N ALA A 102 -2.97 -1.14 -17.03
CA ALA A 102 -3.84 -0.02 -16.73
C ALA A 102 -5.24 -0.49 -16.28
N ALA A 103 -5.78 -1.51 -16.95
CA ALA A 103 -7.08 -2.07 -16.60
C ALA A 103 -7.08 -2.68 -15.20
N VAL A 104 -6.02 -3.42 -14.85
CA VAL A 104 -5.89 -4.03 -13.52
C VAL A 104 -5.78 -2.95 -12.44
N MET A 105 -4.99 -1.90 -12.66
CA MET A 105 -4.88 -0.77 -11.72
C MET A 105 -6.23 -0.10 -11.49
N GLN A 106 -6.99 0.09 -12.56
CA GLN A 106 -8.28 0.75 -12.49
C GLN A 106 -9.30 -0.11 -11.77
N GLU A 107 -9.34 -1.41 -12.08
CA GLU A 107 -10.26 -2.36 -11.46
C GLU A 107 -9.96 -2.53 -9.97
N ALA A 108 -8.71 -2.71 -9.61
CA ALA A 108 -8.27 -2.87 -8.22
C ALA A 108 -8.19 -1.55 -7.46
N ARG A 109 -8.26 -0.42 -8.14
CA ARG A 109 -8.16 0.93 -7.55
C ARG A 109 -6.89 1.12 -6.74
N VAL A 110 -5.78 0.75 -7.33
CA VAL A 110 -4.46 0.83 -6.70
C VAL A 110 -3.50 1.67 -7.53
N PRO A 111 -2.52 2.32 -6.89
CA PRO A 111 -1.55 3.15 -7.61
C PRO A 111 -0.35 2.38 -8.13
N LEU A 112 -0.30 1.08 -7.89
CA LEU A 112 0.73 0.19 -8.43
C LEU A 112 0.20 -1.24 -8.46
N VAL A 113 0.83 -2.08 -9.27
CA VAL A 113 0.52 -3.51 -9.33
C VAL A 113 1.81 -4.32 -9.18
N ALA A 114 1.68 -5.54 -8.67
CA ALA A 114 2.78 -6.49 -8.61
C ALA A 114 2.90 -7.22 -9.95
N VAL A 115 4.13 -7.43 -10.39
CA VAL A 115 4.43 -8.31 -11.54
C VAL A 115 4.88 -9.64 -10.98
N VAL A 116 4.13 -10.69 -11.28
CA VAL A 116 4.42 -12.06 -10.85
C VAL A 116 4.49 -12.93 -12.09
N ASP A 117 5.66 -13.51 -12.33
CA ASP A 117 5.93 -14.31 -13.50
C ASP A 117 6.32 -15.73 -13.06
N ASP A 118 5.59 -16.73 -13.53
CA ASP A 118 5.76 -18.14 -13.12
C ASP A 118 5.76 -18.30 -11.58
N GLY A 119 4.85 -17.62 -10.90
CA GLY A 119 4.73 -17.67 -9.45
C GLY A 119 5.80 -16.91 -8.67
N ARG A 120 6.66 -16.16 -9.36
CA ARG A 120 7.76 -15.40 -8.75
C ARG A 120 7.49 -13.90 -8.84
N PHE A 121 7.60 -13.22 -7.72
CA PHE A 121 7.54 -11.77 -7.68
C PHE A 121 8.77 -11.18 -8.40
N VAL A 122 8.51 -10.39 -9.43
CA VAL A 122 9.57 -9.79 -10.27
C VAL A 122 9.77 -8.32 -9.96
N GLY A 123 8.70 -7.61 -9.63
CA GLY A 123 8.77 -6.18 -9.36
C GLY A 123 7.39 -5.55 -9.33
N VAL A 124 7.36 -4.24 -9.43
CA VAL A 124 6.11 -3.46 -9.42
C VAL A 124 6.08 -2.50 -10.61
N VAL A 125 4.87 -2.16 -11.04
CA VAL A 125 4.63 -1.09 -12.00
C VAL A 125 3.78 -0.03 -11.31
N THR A 126 4.31 1.18 -11.20
CA THR A 126 3.60 2.30 -10.61
C THR A 126 2.75 3.03 -11.66
N VAL A 127 1.69 3.70 -11.20
CA VAL A 127 0.82 4.47 -12.11
C VAL A 127 1.61 5.55 -12.86
N ASN A 128 2.55 6.22 -12.21
CA ASN A 128 3.35 7.26 -12.85
C ASN A 128 4.21 6.68 -13.99
N ARG A 129 4.82 5.54 -13.75
CA ARG A 129 5.63 4.87 -14.76
C ARG A 129 4.77 4.40 -15.93
N LEU A 130 3.60 3.86 -15.64
CA LEU A 130 2.66 3.39 -16.66
C LEU A 130 2.20 4.53 -17.55
N VAL A 131 1.79 5.67 -16.96
CA VAL A 131 1.36 6.84 -17.72
C VAL A 131 2.48 7.35 -18.61
N LEU A 132 3.71 7.40 -18.09
CA LEU A 132 4.87 7.82 -18.87
C LEU A 132 5.06 6.92 -20.11
N LEU A 133 4.93 5.61 -19.95
CA LEU A 133 5.08 4.66 -21.06
C LEU A 133 3.93 4.74 -22.06
N LEU A 134 2.70 4.95 -21.60
CA LEU A 134 1.53 5.09 -22.46
C LEU A 134 1.59 6.34 -23.33
N MET A 135 2.23 7.40 -22.82
CA MET A 135 2.34 8.68 -23.52
C MET A 135 3.60 8.81 -24.36
N ALA A 136 4.45 7.82 -24.33
CA ALA A 136 5.71 7.84 -25.09
C ALA A 136 5.48 7.66 -26.60
#